data_a327fe06b2da9dc5c51696a3b7c3b8e3
#
_entry.id   a327fe06b2da9dc5c51696a3b7c3b8e3
#
_cell.length_a   1.000
_cell.length_b   1.000
_cell.length_c   1.000
_cell.angle_alpha   90.00
_cell.angle_beta   90.00
_cell.angle_gamma   90.00
#
_symmetry.space_group_name_H-M   'P 1'
#
loop_
_entity.id
_entity.type
_entity.pdbx_description
1 polymer ?
#
loop_
_entity_poly.entity_id
_entity_poly.type
_entity_poly.pdbx_seq_one_letter_code
_entity_poly.pdbx_strand_id
1 'polypeptide(L)'
;MDYDSESDLFICQNGKKLIANWVKIRKSKTGYESVNTIYICEDCSNCNYKSQCIKGNNSKISLEKRTKKFETSKKFNQQGKEDLERIITDEGILLRMNRSIQAEGSFAQVKHDMSFKRFMCRGQKNVLAESILLAIAHNVNKLHNKIQYNRIGKHLFELKEA
;
A
#
# COMPACT_ATOMS: atom_id res chain seq x y z
N MET A 1 9.98 14.90 8.58
CA MET A 1 9.93 14.76 10.06
C MET A 1 10.72 13.52 10.40
N ASP A 2 11.76 13.69 11.17
CA ASP A 2 12.67 12.62 11.54
C ASP A 2 12.22 12.00 12.86
N TYR A 3 12.30 10.68 12.96
CA TYR A 3 11.90 9.94 14.14
C TYR A 3 13.13 9.50 14.93
N ASP A 4 13.18 9.93 16.17
CA ASP A 4 14.17 9.47 17.15
C ASP A 4 13.59 8.28 17.93
N SER A 5 14.18 7.10 17.72
CA SER A 5 13.72 5.86 18.33
C SER A 5 14.12 5.72 19.81
N GLU A 6 15.20 6.38 20.24
CA GLU A 6 15.67 6.31 21.62
C GLU A 6 14.77 7.12 22.56
N SER A 7 14.41 8.33 22.11
CA SER A 7 13.58 9.24 22.91
C SER A 7 12.08 9.16 22.58
N ASP A 8 11.68 8.32 21.61
CA ASP A 8 10.31 8.18 21.13
C ASP A 8 9.64 9.51 20.78
N LEU A 9 10.32 10.32 19.98
CA LEU A 9 9.84 11.64 19.55
C LEU A 9 10.06 11.86 18.04
N PHE A 10 9.30 12.78 17.48
CA PHE A 10 9.53 13.28 16.12
C PHE A 10 10.13 14.67 16.16
N ILE A 11 11.02 14.95 15.22
CA ILE A 11 11.58 16.28 15.02
C ILE A 11 10.89 16.93 13.82
N CYS A 12 10.27 18.09 14.01
CA CYS A 12 9.61 18.80 12.93
C CYS A 12 10.63 19.56 12.07
N GLN A 13 10.17 20.05 10.90
CA GLN A 13 11.02 20.78 9.96
C GLN A 13 11.64 22.07 10.54
N ASN A 14 11.07 22.59 11.62
CA ASN A 14 11.59 23.75 12.37
C ASN A 14 12.45 23.35 13.59
N GLY A 15 12.91 22.09 13.67
CA GLY A 15 13.74 21.60 14.78
C GLY A 15 13.02 21.42 16.13
N LYS A 16 11.69 21.65 16.19
CA LYS A 16 10.91 21.44 17.42
C LYS A 16 10.53 19.98 17.60
N LYS A 17 10.42 19.54 18.84
CA LYS A 17 10.10 18.17 19.22
C LYS A 17 8.59 17.94 19.26
N LEU A 18 8.15 16.80 18.75
CA LEU A 18 6.80 16.28 18.93
C LEU A 18 6.90 15.11 19.92
N ILE A 19 6.30 15.29 21.07
CA ILE A 19 6.35 14.32 22.18
C ILE A 19 5.09 13.45 22.15
N ALA A 20 5.24 12.17 22.47
CA ALA A 20 4.13 11.25 22.64
C ALA A 20 3.25 11.71 23.80
N ASN A 21 1.98 11.98 23.56
CA ASN A 21 1.06 12.50 24.55
C ASN A 21 0.06 11.43 25.03
N TRP A 22 -0.64 10.76 24.11
CA TRP A 22 -1.55 9.67 24.47
C TRP A 22 -1.63 8.62 23.36
N VAL A 23 -2.13 7.45 23.74
CA VAL A 23 -2.40 6.32 22.85
C VAL A 23 -3.89 6.22 22.60
N LYS A 24 -4.27 6.04 21.34
CA LYS A 24 -5.65 5.88 20.91
C LYS A 24 -5.83 4.50 20.27
N ILE A 25 -6.77 3.72 20.77
CA ILE A 25 -7.15 2.45 20.17
C ILE A 25 -8.34 2.71 19.26
N ARG A 26 -8.24 2.25 18.01
CA ARG A 26 -9.33 2.27 17.03
C ARG A 26 -9.69 0.85 16.65
N LYS A 27 -11.00 0.56 16.66
CA LYS A 27 -11.54 -0.72 16.22
C LYS A 27 -12.25 -0.54 14.88
N SER A 28 -11.88 -1.34 13.89
CA SER A 28 -12.55 -1.36 12.59
C SER A 28 -13.87 -2.12 12.65
N LYS A 29 -14.70 -1.97 11.63
CA LYS A 29 -15.96 -2.76 11.49
C LYS A 29 -15.71 -4.27 11.41
N THR A 30 -14.52 -4.68 10.98
CA THR A 30 -14.11 -6.09 10.88
C THR A 30 -13.49 -6.65 12.16
N GLY A 31 -13.49 -5.86 13.26
CA GLY A 31 -12.94 -6.27 14.55
C GLY A 31 -11.44 -6.01 14.73
N TYR A 32 -10.73 -5.54 13.71
CA TYR A 32 -9.30 -5.22 13.83
C TYR A 32 -9.09 -4.00 14.73
N GLU A 33 -8.18 -4.13 15.70
CA GLU A 33 -7.78 -3.06 16.60
C GLU A 33 -6.42 -2.49 16.21
N SER A 34 -6.36 -1.18 15.99
CA SER A 34 -5.13 -0.44 15.71
C SER A 34 -4.79 0.45 16.90
N VAL A 35 -3.54 0.35 17.35
CA VAL A 35 -2.99 1.19 18.42
C VAL A 35 -2.21 2.31 17.77
N ASN A 36 -2.66 3.55 17.98
CA ASN A 36 -2.07 4.75 17.42
C ASN A 36 -1.54 5.64 18.54
N THR A 37 -0.29 6.08 18.41
CA THR A 37 0.29 7.07 19.32
C THR A 37 0.10 8.46 18.72
N ILE A 38 -0.34 9.40 19.53
CA ILE A 38 -0.53 10.79 19.14
C ILE A 38 0.60 11.62 19.73
N TYR A 39 1.36 12.23 18.85
CA TYR A 39 2.45 13.14 19.17
C TYR A 39 1.99 14.58 19.01
N ILE A 40 2.38 15.43 19.95
CA ILE A 40 2.06 16.87 19.93
C ILE A 40 3.37 17.65 19.91
N CYS A 41 3.44 18.65 19.06
CA CYS A 41 4.57 19.57 19.03
C CYS A 41 4.57 20.44 20.29
N GLU A 42 5.74 20.62 20.90
CA GLU A 42 5.94 21.43 22.09
C GLU A 42 5.47 22.87 21.87
N ASP A 43 5.87 23.47 20.77
CA ASP A 43 5.50 24.83 20.44
C ASP A 43 5.43 25.03 18.91
N CYS A 44 4.30 25.53 18.46
CA CYS A 44 4.07 25.94 17.09
C CYS A 44 3.87 27.45 16.92
N SER A 45 4.18 28.26 17.96
CA SER A 45 4.12 29.71 17.89
C SER A 45 5.21 30.22 16.94
N ASN A 46 4.91 31.24 16.17
CA ASN A 46 5.86 31.89 15.24
C ASN A 46 6.62 30.95 14.30
N CYS A 47 5.99 29.85 13.90
CA CYS A 47 6.60 28.87 13.01
C CYS A 47 6.35 29.23 11.54
N ASN A 48 7.41 29.49 10.77
CA ASN A 48 7.33 29.85 9.35
C ASN A 48 6.71 28.74 8.48
N TYR A 49 6.80 27.48 8.90
CA TYR A 49 6.24 26.31 8.18
C TYR A 49 4.81 25.99 8.63
N LYS A 50 4.19 26.77 9.49
CA LYS A 50 2.91 26.44 10.12
C LYS A 50 1.78 26.22 9.12
N SER A 51 1.67 27.03 8.09
CA SER A 51 0.66 26.93 7.04
C SER A 51 0.81 25.66 6.18
N GLN A 52 2.04 25.21 5.96
CA GLN A 52 2.33 23.98 5.22
C GLN A 52 2.19 22.74 6.10
N CYS A 53 2.53 22.86 7.39
CA CYS A 53 2.55 21.78 8.34
C CYS A 53 1.17 21.42 8.89
N ILE A 54 0.32 22.40 9.17
CA ILE A 54 -1.02 22.24 9.73
C ILE A 54 -2.04 22.50 8.62
N LYS A 55 -2.49 21.42 7.96
CA LYS A 55 -3.51 21.48 6.90
C LYS A 55 -4.92 21.39 7.52
N GLY A 56 -5.90 21.92 6.83
CA GLY A 56 -7.32 21.83 7.18
C GLY A 56 -7.97 23.18 7.42
N ASN A 57 -8.84 23.56 6.51
CA ASN A 57 -9.56 24.85 6.53
C ASN A 57 -10.84 24.79 7.36
N ASN A 58 -11.31 23.58 7.73
CA ASN A 58 -12.62 23.38 8.41
C ASN A 58 -12.53 23.39 9.95
N SER A 59 -11.47 23.91 10.53
CA SER A 59 -11.35 23.99 11.98
C SER A 59 -11.94 25.29 12.51
N LYS A 60 -12.71 25.21 13.60
CA LYS A 60 -13.25 26.38 14.34
C LYS A 60 -12.15 27.22 15.01
N ILE A 61 -10.92 26.69 15.10
CA ILE A 61 -9.79 27.35 15.76
C ILE A 61 -8.91 27.98 14.68
N SER A 62 -8.51 29.24 14.85
CA SER A 62 -7.60 29.94 13.94
C SER A 62 -6.25 29.20 13.83
N LEU A 63 -5.60 29.28 12.67
CA LEU A 63 -4.31 28.61 12.42
C LEU A 63 -3.25 28.99 13.46
N GLU A 64 -3.22 30.23 13.88
CA GLU A 64 -2.26 30.76 14.86
C GLU A 64 -2.31 30.04 16.20
N LYS A 65 -3.51 29.63 16.63
CA LYS A 65 -3.72 28.93 17.91
C LYS A 65 -3.59 27.42 17.83
N ARG A 66 -3.40 26.87 16.62
CA ARG A 66 -3.28 25.41 16.44
C ARG A 66 -1.86 24.95 16.69
N THR A 67 -1.76 23.77 17.31
CA THR A 67 -0.51 23.02 17.47
C THR A 67 -0.51 21.77 16.58
N LYS A 68 0.64 21.41 16.03
CA LYS A 68 0.77 20.19 15.22
C LYS A 68 0.51 18.96 16.07
N LYS A 69 -0.45 18.15 15.62
CA LYS A 69 -0.70 16.80 16.13
C LYS A 69 -0.39 15.80 15.01
N PHE A 70 0.32 14.75 15.36
CA PHE A 70 0.69 13.69 14.45
C PHE A 70 0.27 12.35 15.04
N GLU A 71 -0.58 11.62 14.35
CA GLU A 71 -1.08 10.30 14.76
C GLU A 71 -0.41 9.22 13.90
N THR A 72 0.24 8.24 14.53
CA THR A 72 0.89 7.13 13.83
C THR A 72 0.81 5.83 14.62
N SER A 73 0.82 4.70 13.91
CA SER A 73 0.93 3.37 14.51
C SER A 73 2.37 2.88 14.39
N LYS A 74 3.03 2.68 15.53
CA LYS A 74 4.42 2.15 15.59
C LYS A 74 4.51 0.79 14.91
N LYS A 75 3.54 -0.09 15.17
CA LYS A 75 3.47 -1.42 14.55
C LYS A 75 3.39 -1.34 13.02
N PHE A 76 2.56 -0.45 12.51
CA PHE A 76 2.43 -0.25 11.06
C PHE A 76 3.74 0.27 10.44
N ASN A 77 4.39 1.23 11.09
CA ASN A 77 5.66 1.77 10.62
C ASN A 77 6.77 0.72 10.63
N GLN A 78 6.82 -0.10 11.68
CA GLN A 78 7.77 -1.21 11.78
C GLN A 78 7.55 -2.24 10.67
N GLN A 79 6.30 -2.68 10.46
CA GLN A 79 5.96 -3.58 9.37
C GLN A 79 6.33 -3.01 8.01
N GLY A 80 6.10 -1.71 7.79
CA GLY A 80 6.50 -1.04 6.56
C GLY A 80 8.01 -1.03 6.32
N LYS A 81 8.83 -0.90 7.37
CA LYS A 81 10.30 -1.04 7.27
C LYS A 81 10.71 -2.46 6.92
N GLU A 82 10.18 -3.44 7.64
CA GLU A 82 10.45 -4.86 7.41
C GLU A 82 10.05 -5.29 5.98
N ASP A 83 8.90 -4.81 5.51
CA ASP A 83 8.43 -5.09 4.15
C ASP A 83 9.34 -4.42 3.11
N LEU A 84 9.80 -3.19 3.36
CA LEU A 84 10.75 -2.53 2.48
C LEU A 84 12.06 -3.30 2.39
N GLU A 85 12.60 -3.74 3.51
CA GLU A 85 13.81 -4.56 3.56
C GLU A 85 13.65 -5.86 2.75
N ARG A 86 12.51 -6.55 2.88
CA ARG A 86 12.21 -7.75 2.08
C ARG A 86 12.09 -7.46 0.59
N ILE A 87 11.45 -6.36 0.22
CA ILE A 87 11.21 -5.97 -1.17
C ILE A 87 12.50 -5.67 -1.92
N ILE A 88 13.52 -5.15 -1.26
CA ILE A 88 14.81 -4.80 -1.88
C ILE A 88 15.79 -5.97 -1.94
N THR A 89 15.51 -7.11 -1.30
CA THR A 89 16.33 -8.32 -1.48
C THR A 89 16.24 -8.85 -2.91
N ASP A 90 17.24 -9.60 -3.35
CA ASP A 90 17.25 -10.21 -4.69
C ASP A 90 16.04 -11.11 -4.90
N GLU A 91 15.64 -11.87 -3.89
CA GLU A 91 14.43 -12.69 -3.89
C GLU A 91 13.17 -11.80 -4.00
N GLY A 92 13.07 -10.74 -3.20
CA GLY A 92 11.94 -9.81 -3.22
C GLY A 92 11.78 -9.11 -4.57
N ILE A 93 12.89 -8.72 -5.20
CA ILE A 93 12.92 -8.14 -6.55
C ILE A 93 12.39 -9.15 -7.57
N LEU A 94 12.87 -10.39 -7.51
CA LEU A 94 12.47 -11.47 -8.42
C LEU A 94 10.98 -11.80 -8.27
N LEU A 95 10.49 -11.93 -7.04
CA LEU A 95 9.07 -12.19 -6.75
C LEU A 95 8.17 -11.08 -7.28
N ARG A 96 8.55 -9.82 -7.09
CA ARG A 96 7.80 -8.66 -7.63
C ARG A 96 7.77 -8.67 -9.16
N MET A 97 8.92 -8.94 -9.78
CA MET A 97 9.03 -9.01 -11.23
C MET A 97 8.15 -10.12 -11.80
N ASN A 98 8.20 -11.31 -11.21
CA ASN A 98 7.35 -12.45 -11.61
C ASN A 98 5.87 -12.13 -11.43
N ARG A 99 5.49 -11.50 -10.31
CA ARG A 99 4.10 -11.09 -10.06
C ARG A 99 3.62 -10.08 -11.10
N SER A 100 4.43 -9.06 -11.41
CA SER A 100 4.09 -8.04 -12.40
C SER A 100 3.87 -8.66 -13.77
N ILE A 101 4.79 -9.50 -14.23
CA ILE A 101 4.67 -10.20 -15.52
C ILE A 101 3.41 -11.07 -15.56
N GLN A 102 3.12 -11.81 -14.51
CA GLN A 102 1.95 -12.70 -14.47
C GLN A 102 0.63 -11.93 -14.42
N ALA A 103 0.54 -10.89 -13.60
CA ALA A 103 -0.68 -10.11 -13.44
C ALA A 103 -0.93 -9.20 -14.67
N GLU A 104 0.04 -8.38 -15.03
CA GLU A 104 -0.10 -7.42 -16.14
C GLU A 104 -0.20 -8.11 -17.50
N GLY A 105 0.58 -9.17 -17.70
CA GLY A 105 0.49 -9.98 -18.91
C GLY A 105 -0.87 -10.64 -19.08
N SER A 106 -1.47 -11.14 -17.99
CA SER A 106 -2.82 -11.72 -18.04
C SER A 106 -3.88 -10.67 -18.35
N PHE A 107 -3.80 -9.48 -17.78
CA PHE A 107 -4.70 -8.38 -18.09
C PHE A 107 -4.54 -7.87 -19.52
N ALA A 108 -3.32 -7.78 -20.03
CA ALA A 108 -3.06 -7.40 -21.42
C ALA A 108 -3.68 -8.42 -22.39
N GLN A 109 -3.48 -9.72 -22.16
CA GLN A 109 -4.08 -10.79 -22.98
C GLN A 109 -5.61 -10.69 -22.98
N VAL A 110 -6.24 -10.53 -21.82
CA VAL A 110 -7.69 -10.42 -21.73
C VAL A 110 -8.20 -9.18 -22.46
N LYS A 111 -7.56 -8.02 -22.29
CA LYS A 111 -8.00 -6.76 -22.91
C LYS A 111 -7.69 -6.65 -24.40
N HIS A 112 -6.51 -7.09 -24.83
CA HIS A 112 -6.05 -6.95 -26.21
C HIS A 112 -6.36 -8.20 -27.05
N ASP A 113 -5.90 -9.38 -26.64
CA ASP A 113 -6.00 -10.58 -27.45
C ASP A 113 -7.42 -11.15 -27.46
N MET A 114 -8.11 -11.10 -26.31
CA MET A 114 -9.51 -11.52 -26.19
C MET A 114 -10.52 -10.39 -26.42
N SER A 115 -10.04 -9.17 -26.74
CA SER A 115 -10.87 -7.99 -27.02
C SER A 115 -11.92 -7.66 -25.95
N PHE A 116 -11.64 -7.99 -24.68
CA PHE A 116 -12.55 -7.73 -23.59
C PHE A 116 -12.54 -6.24 -23.21
N LYS A 117 -13.56 -5.52 -23.63
CA LYS A 117 -13.70 -4.07 -23.38
C LYS A 117 -14.57 -3.74 -22.16
N ARG A 118 -15.63 -4.53 -21.94
CA ARG A 118 -16.60 -4.31 -20.86
C ARG A 118 -17.44 -5.55 -20.62
N PHE A 119 -18.01 -5.66 -19.44
CA PHE A 119 -19.04 -6.67 -19.16
C PHE A 119 -20.32 -6.38 -19.97
N MET A 120 -20.88 -7.43 -20.54
CA MET A 120 -22.15 -7.35 -21.29
C MET A 120 -23.34 -7.45 -20.35
N CYS A 121 -23.19 -8.22 -19.27
CA CYS A 121 -24.23 -8.46 -18.28
C CYS A 121 -24.22 -7.40 -17.15
N ARG A 122 -25.37 -7.21 -16.52
CA ARG A 122 -25.53 -6.35 -15.34
C ARG A 122 -25.91 -7.19 -14.13
N GLY A 123 -25.57 -6.69 -12.94
CA GLY A 123 -25.82 -7.35 -11.66
C GLY A 123 -24.70 -8.31 -11.24
N GLN A 124 -24.50 -8.41 -9.93
CA GLN A 124 -23.34 -9.09 -9.35
C GLN A 124 -23.21 -10.56 -9.79
N LYS A 125 -24.31 -11.32 -9.82
CA LYS A 125 -24.29 -12.74 -10.21
C LYS A 125 -23.89 -12.94 -11.68
N ASN A 126 -24.44 -12.13 -12.57
CA ASN A 126 -24.19 -12.24 -14.00
C ASN A 126 -22.77 -11.78 -14.35
N VAL A 127 -22.28 -10.67 -13.74
CA VAL A 127 -20.91 -10.20 -13.90
C VAL A 127 -19.92 -11.24 -13.38
N LEU A 128 -20.24 -11.91 -12.26
CA LEU A 128 -19.39 -12.99 -11.74
C LEU A 128 -19.32 -14.16 -12.71
N ALA A 129 -20.45 -14.60 -13.25
CA ALA A 129 -20.49 -15.69 -14.24
C ALA A 129 -19.67 -15.34 -15.49
N GLU A 130 -19.83 -14.12 -16.03
CA GLU A 130 -19.04 -13.64 -17.17
C GLU A 130 -17.55 -13.58 -16.84
N SER A 131 -17.17 -13.14 -15.64
CA SER A 131 -15.78 -13.13 -15.18
C SER A 131 -15.17 -14.54 -15.09
N ILE A 132 -15.94 -15.52 -14.61
CA ILE A 132 -15.51 -16.93 -14.51
C ILE A 132 -15.29 -17.51 -15.91
N LEU A 133 -16.23 -17.31 -16.83
CA LEU A 133 -16.10 -17.78 -18.21
C LEU A 133 -14.87 -17.18 -18.91
N LEU A 134 -14.64 -15.88 -18.72
CA LEU A 134 -13.48 -15.19 -19.25
C LEU A 134 -12.16 -15.75 -18.69
N ALA A 135 -12.11 -16.01 -17.38
CA ALA A 135 -10.96 -16.61 -16.73
C ALA A 135 -10.67 -18.05 -17.24
N ILE A 136 -11.72 -18.86 -17.44
CA ILE A 136 -11.58 -20.21 -18.01
C ILE A 136 -11.02 -20.11 -19.44
N ALA A 137 -11.59 -19.27 -20.28
CA ALA A 137 -11.13 -19.09 -21.67
C ALA A 137 -9.66 -18.65 -21.73
N HIS A 138 -9.28 -17.68 -20.86
CA HIS A 138 -7.89 -17.24 -20.72
C HIS A 138 -6.96 -18.38 -20.30
N ASN A 139 -7.35 -19.18 -19.31
CA ASN A 139 -6.53 -20.29 -18.81
C ASN A 139 -6.37 -21.39 -19.86
N VAL A 140 -7.43 -21.72 -20.60
CA VAL A 140 -7.37 -22.69 -21.70
C VAL A 140 -6.42 -22.23 -22.81
N ASN A 141 -6.53 -20.96 -23.21
CA ASN A 141 -5.62 -20.37 -24.21
C ASN A 141 -4.16 -20.39 -23.72
N LYS A 142 -3.92 -20.03 -22.44
CA LYS A 142 -2.59 -20.06 -21.84
C LYS A 142 -2.01 -21.47 -21.76
N LEU A 143 -2.83 -22.46 -21.41
CA LEU A 143 -2.43 -23.88 -21.38
C LEU A 143 -2.09 -24.38 -22.79
N HIS A 144 -2.95 -24.12 -23.78
CA HIS A 144 -2.71 -24.46 -25.16
C HIS A 144 -1.36 -23.90 -25.66
N ASN A 145 -1.11 -22.61 -25.45
CA ASN A 145 0.16 -21.99 -25.82
C ASN A 145 1.37 -22.63 -25.11
N LYS A 146 1.23 -22.98 -23.81
CA LYS A 146 2.30 -23.69 -23.08
C LYS A 146 2.60 -25.08 -23.68
N ILE A 147 1.56 -25.82 -24.10
CA ILE A 147 1.71 -27.12 -24.77
C ILE A 147 2.43 -26.93 -26.10
N GLN A 148 1.94 -26.04 -26.95
CA GLN A 148 2.49 -25.81 -28.31
C GLN A 148 3.98 -25.42 -28.26
N TYR A 149 4.41 -24.63 -27.29
CA TYR A 149 5.79 -24.18 -27.17
C TYR A 149 6.63 -24.97 -26.15
N ASN A 150 6.15 -26.15 -25.71
CA ASN A 150 6.84 -27.04 -24.77
C ASN A 150 7.33 -26.31 -23.49
N ARG A 151 6.46 -25.47 -22.89
CA ARG A 151 6.74 -24.66 -21.70
C ARG A 151 5.95 -25.10 -20.46
N ILE A 152 5.38 -26.32 -20.47
CA ILE A 152 4.69 -26.87 -19.30
C ILE A 152 5.71 -27.12 -18.20
N GLY A 153 5.38 -26.70 -16.97
CA GLY A 153 6.24 -26.89 -15.79
C GLY A 153 7.43 -25.94 -15.69
N LYS A 154 7.64 -25.08 -16.69
CA LYS A 154 8.73 -24.06 -16.63
C LYS A 154 8.25 -22.78 -15.98
N HIS A 155 9.07 -22.25 -15.07
CA HIS A 155 8.89 -20.93 -14.48
C HIS A 155 9.37 -19.84 -15.47
N LEU A 156 8.83 -18.64 -15.32
CA LEU A 156 9.28 -17.48 -16.13
C LEU A 156 10.72 -17.11 -15.78
N PHE A 157 11.04 -17.13 -14.50
CA PHE A 157 12.38 -16.92 -13.96
C PHE A 157 12.61 -17.92 -12.84
N GLU A 158 13.77 -18.51 -12.81
CA GLU A 158 14.20 -19.43 -11.76
C GLU A 158 15.13 -18.69 -10.82
N LEU A 159 14.98 -18.95 -9.51
CA LEU A 159 15.96 -18.52 -8.53
C LEU A 159 17.28 -19.22 -8.88
N LYS A 160 18.35 -18.47 -9.05
CA LYS A 160 19.69 -19.05 -9.14
C LYS A 160 19.98 -19.68 -7.77
N GLU A 161 20.21 -20.98 -7.77
CA GLU A 161 20.76 -21.65 -6.59
C GLU A 161 22.08 -20.97 -6.24
N ALA A 162 22.25 -20.57 -4.98
CA ALA A 162 23.43 -19.88 -4.47
C ALA A 162 24.59 -20.85 -4.28
#